data_2f510b892d57d3d14b221e4b1e99d170
#
_entry.id   2f510b892d57d3d14b221e4b1e99d170
#
_cell.length_a   1.000
_cell.length_b   1.000
_cell.length_c   1.000
_cell.angle_alpha   90.00
_cell.angle_beta   90.00
_cell.angle_gamma   90.00
#
_symmetry.space_group_name_H-M   'P 1'
#
loop_
_entity.id
_entity.type
_entity.pdbx_description
1 polymer ?
#
loop_
_entity_poly.entity_id
_entity_poly.type
_entity_poly.pdbx_seq_one_letter_code
_entity_poly.pdbx_strand_id
1 'polypeptide(L)'
;MSSETTEKVVEVVDIKALLAMGDLAHGEKVFKKCSACHMIAAGGKNMIGPNLWNVIGRTAGSVSDYKYSKAMVAYAKEWTFEEMNSYLIKPQAYIKGTKMAFAGLRKEKDRASVILYMNSKGNNPKPLP
;
A
#
# COMPACT_ATOMS: atom_id res chain seq x y z
N MET A 1 6.79 -13.18 -26.37
CA MET A 1 6.28 -12.70 -25.10
C MET A 1 7.28 -12.96 -24.00
N SER A 2 7.75 -11.95 -23.40
CA SER A 2 8.77 -12.11 -22.38
C SER A 2 8.14 -12.35 -21.00
N SER A 3 8.93 -12.95 -20.12
CA SER A 3 8.47 -13.26 -18.79
C SER A 3 8.23 -12.00 -17.96
N GLU A 4 9.02 -10.97 -18.17
CA GLU A 4 8.80 -9.75 -17.39
C GLU A 4 7.52 -9.05 -17.81
N THR A 5 7.13 -9.16 -19.06
CA THR A 5 5.84 -8.66 -19.51
C THR A 5 4.74 -9.42 -18.80
N THR A 6 4.91 -10.73 -18.68
CA THR A 6 3.95 -11.57 -17.99
C THR A 6 3.81 -11.16 -16.53
N GLU A 7 4.94 -10.83 -15.88
CA GLU A 7 4.88 -10.35 -14.51
C GLU A 7 4.07 -9.07 -14.39
N LYS A 8 4.24 -8.17 -15.34
CA LYS A 8 3.47 -6.92 -15.32
C LYS A 8 1.98 -7.20 -15.49
N VAL A 9 1.64 -8.20 -16.28
CA VAL A 9 0.23 -8.54 -16.49
C VAL A 9 -0.45 -8.91 -15.17
N VAL A 10 0.26 -9.54 -14.26
CA VAL A 10 -0.30 -9.90 -12.96
C VAL A 10 -0.84 -8.67 -12.23
N GLU A 11 -0.24 -7.51 -12.49
CA GLU A 11 -0.63 -6.29 -11.83
C GLU A 11 -1.82 -5.60 -12.49
N VAL A 12 -2.18 -6.06 -13.68
CA VAL A 12 -3.36 -5.54 -14.36
C VAL A 12 -4.56 -6.33 -13.86
N VAL A 13 -4.80 -6.22 -12.60
CA VAL A 13 -5.90 -6.90 -11.96
C VAL A 13 -7.13 -6.01 -12.05
N ASP A 14 -8.31 -6.61 -12.06
CA ASP A 14 -9.54 -5.85 -11.99
C ASP A 14 -9.67 -5.31 -10.57
N ILE A 15 -9.21 -4.09 -10.37
CA ILE A 15 -9.16 -3.51 -9.04
C ILE A 15 -10.56 -3.34 -8.44
N LYS A 16 -11.56 -3.07 -9.27
CA LYS A 16 -12.93 -2.97 -8.80
C LYS A 16 -13.39 -4.30 -8.22
N ALA A 17 -13.15 -5.39 -8.93
CA ALA A 17 -13.52 -6.71 -8.46
C ALA A 17 -12.72 -7.10 -7.21
N LEU A 18 -11.44 -6.75 -7.18
CA LEU A 18 -10.61 -7.02 -6.00
C LEU A 18 -11.17 -6.31 -4.77
N LEU A 19 -11.41 -5.00 -4.89
CA LEU A 19 -11.87 -4.22 -3.74
C LEU A 19 -13.25 -4.66 -3.27
N ALA A 20 -14.06 -5.19 -4.18
CA ALA A 20 -15.39 -5.71 -3.83
C ALA A 20 -15.30 -6.91 -2.89
N MET A 21 -14.17 -7.60 -2.84
CA MET A 21 -13.95 -8.70 -1.90
C MET A 21 -13.60 -8.21 -0.51
N GLY A 22 -13.30 -6.93 -0.36
CA GLY A 22 -12.80 -6.39 0.89
C GLY A 22 -13.88 -6.13 1.91
N ASP A 23 -13.44 -6.07 3.16
CA ASP A 23 -14.29 -5.77 4.31
C ASP A 23 -13.52 -4.85 5.23
N LEU A 24 -14.11 -3.71 5.57
CA LEU A 24 -13.42 -2.67 6.33
C LEU A 24 -12.97 -3.18 7.70
N ALA A 25 -13.83 -3.92 8.39
CA ALA A 25 -13.49 -4.45 9.71
C ALA A 25 -12.35 -5.47 9.61
N HIS A 26 -12.35 -6.28 8.55
CA HIS A 26 -11.25 -7.21 8.32
C HIS A 26 -9.96 -6.45 8.00
N GLY A 27 -10.08 -5.33 7.28
CA GLY A 27 -8.93 -4.49 6.98
C GLY A 27 -8.27 -3.94 8.22
N GLU A 28 -9.07 -3.55 9.20
CA GLU A 28 -8.54 -3.10 10.48
C GLU A 28 -7.73 -4.20 11.16
N LYS A 29 -8.21 -5.43 11.11
CA LYS A 29 -7.49 -6.57 11.68
C LYS A 29 -6.18 -6.82 10.94
N VAL A 30 -6.22 -6.79 9.60
CA VAL A 30 -5.03 -7.01 8.79
C VAL A 30 -4.00 -5.91 9.06
N PHE A 31 -4.47 -4.68 9.26
CA PHE A 31 -3.58 -3.56 9.52
C PHE A 31 -2.75 -3.74 10.79
N LYS A 32 -3.16 -4.59 11.71
CA LYS A 32 -2.35 -4.87 12.89
C LYS A 32 -0.97 -5.38 12.53
N LYS A 33 -0.83 -6.04 11.38
CA LYS A 33 0.49 -6.45 10.89
C LYS A 33 1.35 -5.27 10.46
N CYS A 34 0.73 -4.13 10.20
CA CYS A 34 1.43 -2.93 9.75
C CYS A 34 1.70 -1.97 10.91
N SER A 35 0.86 -2.03 11.94
CA SER A 35 0.89 -1.04 13.02
C SER A 35 2.12 -1.16 13.91
N ALA A 36 2.87 -2.26 13.80
CA ALA A 36 4.15 -2.37 14.50
C ALA A 36 5.15 -1.33 13.98
N CYS A 37 5.00 -0.90 12.73
CA CYS A 37 5.94 0.02 12.10
C CYS A 37 5.30 1.32 11.63
N HIS A 38 3.97 1.38 11.51
CA HIS A 38 3.28 2.53 10.95
C HIS A 38 2.15 3.01 11.86
N MET A 39 2.05 4.31 12.03
CA MET A 39 0.81 4.91 12.48
C MET A 39 -0.06 5.21 11.26
N ILE A 40 -1.35 5.40 11.49
CA ILE A 40 -2.28 5.85 10.44
C ILE A 40 -3.28 6.79 11.10
N ALA A 41 -2.80 7.98 11.45
CA ALA A 41 -3.60 8.96 12.18
C ALA A 41 -3.21 10.36 11.77
N ALA A 42 -4.19 11.25 11.69
CA ALA A 42 -3.94 12.66 11.38
C ALA A 42 -2.96 13.23 12.40
N GLY A 43 -1.89 13.84 11.92
CA GLY A 43 -0.86 14.40 12.79
C GLY A 43 -0.02 13.36 13.52
N GLY A 44 -0.19 12.09 13.19
CA GLY A 44 0.59 11.03 13.83
C GLY A 44 2.06 11.10 13.43
N LYS A 45 2.90 10.56 14.28
CA LYS A 45 4.35 10.59 14.04
C LYS A 45 4.76 9.44 13.14
N ASN A 46 5.95 9.56 12.59
CA ASN A 46 6.59 8.46 11.91
C ASN A 46 7.23 7.52 12.93
N MET A 47 7.34 6.26 12.57
CA MET A 47 7.97 5.24 13.40
C MET A 47 9.04 4.58 12.54
N ILE A 48 9.14 3.25 12.58
CA ILE A 48 10.04 2.54 11.67
C ILE A 48 9.66 2.83 10.23
N GLY A 49 8.33 2.90 9.94
CA GLY A 49 7.81 3.37 8.67
C GLY A 49 7.12 4.72 8.82
N PRO A 50 6.80 5.38 7.70
CA PRO A 50 6.14 6.68 7.75
C PRO A 50 4.68 6.54 8.17
N ASN A 51 4.13 7.65 8.69
CA ASN A 51 2.69 7.70 8.97
C ASN A 51 1.93 7.51 7.67
N LEU A 52 0.92 6.66 7.68
CA LEU A 52 0.15 6.29 6.49
C LEU A 52 -1.14 7.09 6.32
N TRP A 53 -1.35 8.13 7.13
CA TRP A 53 -2.54 8.98 6.96
C TRP A 53 -2.54 9.56 5.55
N ASN A 54 -3.66 9.47 4.85
CA ASN A 54 -3.80 9.93 3.47
C ASN A 54 -2.93 9.14 2.46
N VAL A 55 -2.51 7.92 2.81
CA VAL A 55 -1.55 7.21 1.94
C VAL A 55 -2.14 6.88 0.57
N ILE A 56 -3.42 6.52 0.51
CA ILE A 56 -4.04 6.27 -0.80
C ILE A 56 -4.22 7.62 -1.49
N GLY A 57 -3.59 7.76 -2.65
CA GLY A 57 -3.58 9.01 -3.40
C GLY A 57 -2.37 9.88 -3.13
N ARG A 58 -1.52 9.50 -2.17
CA ARG A 58 -0.31 10.25 -1.84
C ARG A 58 0.85 9.77 -2.71
N THR A 59 1.74 10.68 -3.04
CA THR A 59 2.95 10.30 -3.78
C THR A 59 3.86 9.50 -2.87
N ALA A 60 4.36 8.37 -3.38
CA ALA A 60 5.30 7.54 -2.63
C ALA A 60 6.57 8.33 -2.33
N GLY A 61 7.10 8.14 -1.13
CA GLY A 61 8.33 8.80 -0.74
C GLY A 61 8.18 10.27 -0.41
N SER A 62 6.96 10.76 -0.13
CA SER A 62 6.72 12.19 -0.05
C SER A 62 6.54 12.76 1.36
N VAL A 63 6.53 11.93 2.40
CA VAL A 63 6.45 12.45 3.77
C VAL A 63 7.76 13.17 4.09
N SER A 64 7.67 14.46 4.41
CA SER A 64 8.84 15.34 4.44
C SER A 64 9.83 15.03 5.56
N ASP A 65 9.36 14.49 6.66
CA ASP A 65 10.20 14.25 7.83
C ASP A 65 10.50 12.76 8.06
N TYR A 66 10.39 11.96 6.99
CA TYR A 66 10.74 10.54 7.05
C TYR A 66 11.85 10.25 6.05
N LYS A 67 12.82 9.45 6.46
CA LYS A 67 13.93 9.08 5.57
C LYS A 67 13.61 7.78 4.85
N TYR A 68 13.22 7.90 3.61
CA TYR A 68 12.90 6.76 2.76
C TYR A 68 14.15 6.11 2.20
N SER A 69 14.00 4.88 1.72
CA SER A 69 15.04 4.25 0.90
C SER A 69 15.18 5.02 -0.40
N LYS A 70 16.36 4.91 -1.01
CA LYS A 70 16.56 5.51 -2.33
C LYS A 70 15.59 4.95 -3.35
N ALA A 71 15.29 3.65 -3.23
CA ALA A 71 14.36 2.99 -4.15
C ALA A 71 12.97 3.59 -4.06
N MET A 72 12.49 3.88 -2.85
CA MET A 72 11.16 4.46 -2.68
C MET A 72 11.10 5.88 -3.21
N VAL A 73 12.15 6.66 -2.98
CA VAL A 73 12.22 8.02 -3.52
C VAL A 73 12.20 8.00 -5.04
N ALA A 74 12.94 7.06 -5.64
CA ALA A 74 12.99 6.94 -7.10
C ALA A 74 11.67 6.44 -7.68
N TYR A 75 10.96 5.62 -6.93
CA TYR A 75 9.66 5.08 -7.37
C TYR A 75 8.66 6.21 -7.62
N ALA A 76 8.46 7.09 -6.66
CA ALA A 76 7.78 8.39 -6.74
C ALA A 76 6.41 8.41 -7.43
N LYS A 77 5.72 7.29 -7.51
CA LYS A 77 4.38 7.22 -8.10
C LYS A 77 3.33 7.46 -7.04
N GLU A 78 2.14 7.85 -7.49
CA GLU A 78 1.00 7.96 -6.59
C GLU A 78 0.57 6.57 -6.11
N TRP A 79 0.23 6.45 -4.83
CA TRP A 79 -0.32 5.22 -4.28
C TRP A 79 -1.79 5.10 -4.68
N THR A 80 -2.03 4.67 -5.92
CA THR A 80 -3.37 4.29 -6.37
C THR A 80 -3.75 2.97 -5.72
N PHE A 81 -5.02 2.58 -5.84
CA PHE A 81 -5.44 1.26 -5.37
C PHE A 81 -4.61 0.17 -6.03
N GLU A 82 -4.37 0.30 -7.33
CA GLU A 82 -3.60 -0.68 -8.10
C GLU A 82 -2.16 -0.78 -7.62
N GLU A 83 -1.50 0.37 -7.48
CA GLU A 83 -0.10 0.37 -7.05
C GLU A 83 0.04 -0.19 -5.64
N MET A 84 -0.88 0.17 -4.76
CA MET A 84 -0.84 -0.33 -3.39
C MET A 84 -1.05 -1.84 -3.36
N ASN A 85 -1.98 -2.34 -4.16
CA ASN A 85 -2.21 -3.79 -4.25
C ASN A 85 -0.94 -4.51 -4.69
N SER A 86 -0.31 -4.01 -5.76
CA SER A 86 0.90 -4.65 -6.29
C SER A 86 2.04 -4.64 -5.28
N TYR A 87 2.22 -3.53 -4.57
CA TYR A 87 3.27 -3.41 -3.57
C TYR A 87 3.03 -4.38 -2.41
N LEU A 88 1.78 -4.50 -1.96
CA LEU A 88 1.45 -5.33 -0.80
C LEU A 88 1.55 -6.83 -1.07
N ILE A 89 1.53 -7.25 -2.32
CA ILE A 89 1.73 -8.67 -2.63
C ILE A 89 3.10 -9.11 -2.12
N LYS A 90 4.13 -8.35 -2.45
CA LYS A 90 5.50 -8.64 -2.02
C LYS A 90 6.33 -7.37 -2.16
N PRO A 91 6.43 -6.56 -1.10
CA PRO A 91 7.07 -5.26 -1.20
C PRO A 91 8.49 -5.29 -1.77
N GLN A 92 9.32 -6.23 -1.33
CA GLN A 92 10.71 -6.30 -1.80
C GLN A 92 10.81 -6.65 -3.28
N ALA A 93 9.82 -7.35 -3.82
CA ALA A 93 9.83 -7.69 -5.24
C ALA A 93 9.34 -6.52 -6.08
N TYR A 94 8.37 -5.76 -5.59
CA TYR A 94 7.78 -4.68 -6.38
C TYR A 94 8.67 -3.44 -6.40
N ILE A 95 9.22 -3.08 -5.25
CA ILE A 95 10.18 -1.97 -5.14
C ILE A 95 11.45 -2.53 -4.52
N LYS A 96 12.35 -3.02 -5.36
CA LYS A 96 13.61 -3.58 -4.88
C LYS A 96 14.39 -2.52 -4.14
N GLY A 97 14.85 -2.86 -2.93
CA GLY A 97 15.59 -1.93 -2.11
C GLY A 97 14.71 -1.15 -1.14
N THR A 98 13.41 -1.41 -1.10
CA THR A 98 12.57 -0.78 -0.09
C THR A 98 13.03 -1.17 1.31
N LYS A 99 12.92 -0.24 2.24
CA LYS A 99 13.25 -0.49 3.63
C LYS A 99 12.23 -1.36 4.34
N MET A 100 11.04 -1.52 3.77
CA MET A 100 9.97 -2.24 4.40
C MET A 100 10.26 -3.74 4.39
N ALA A 101 10.43 -4.30 5.57
CA ALA A 101 10.84 -5.70 5.75
C ALA A 101 9.66 -6.65 5.84
N PHE A 102 8.51 -6.25 5.35
CA PHE A 102 7.29 -7.04 5.41
C PHE A 102 7.24 -8.05 4.26
N ALA A 103 6.85 -9.28 4.56
CA ALA A 103 6.85 -10.35 3.55
C ALA A 103 5.76 -10.17 2.49
N GLY A 104 4.68 -9.48 2.82
CA GLY A 104 3.58 -9.27 1.91
C GLY A 104 2.31 -9.97 2.35
N LEU A 105 1.23 -9.68 1.63
CA LEU A 105 -0.09 -10.27 1.88
C LEU A 105 -0.47 -11.10 0.67
N ARG A 106 -0.48 -12.41 0.81
CA ARG A 106 -0.75 -13.30 -0.31
C ARG A 106 -2.23 -13.38 -0.67
N LYS A 107 -3.10 -13.21 0.32
CA LYS A 107 -4.54 -13.37 0.09
C LYS A 107 -5.16 -12.10 -0.46
N GLU A 108 -5.91 -12.24 -1.53
CA GLU A 108 -6.57 -11.11 -2.15
C GLU A 108 -7.51 -10.39 -1.21
N LYS A 109 -8.26 -11.14 -0.40
CA LYS A 109 -9.19 -10.51 0.54
C LYS A 109 -8.46 -9.68 1.57
N ASP A 110 -7.29 -10.11 2.02
CA ASP A 110 -6.49 -9.36 2.98
C ASP A 110 -6.03 -8.04 2.36
N ARG A 111 -5.53 -8.09 1.13
CA ARG A 111 -5.08 -6.87 0.45
C ARG A 111 -6.25 -5.93 0.20
N ALA A 112 -7.35 -6.46 -0.34
CA ALA A 112 -8.53 -5.64 -0.60
C ALA A 112 -9.00 -4.96 0.68
N SER A 113 -9.09 -5.71 1.76
CA SER A 113 -9.62 -5.21 3.02
C SER A 113 -8.72 -4.14 3.63
N VAL A 114 -7.41 -4.36 3.65
CA VAL A 114 -6.50 -3.38 4.24
C VAL A 114 -6.42 -2.12 3.38
N ILE A 115 -6.56 -2.26 2.05
CA ILE A 115 -6.59 -1.08 1.18
C ILE A 115 -7.83 -0.24 1.45
N LEU A 116 -8.99 -0.88 1.63
CA LEU A 116 -10.19 -0.15 2.01
C LEU A 116 -10.00 0.57 3.34
N TYR A 117 -9.39 -0.11 4.30
CA TYR A 117 -9.13 0.49 5.61
C TYR A 117 -8.21 1.70 5.48
N MET A 118 -7.11 1.55 4.75
CA MET A 118 -6.17 2.65 4.56
C MET A 118 -6.83 3.83 3.85
N ASN A 119 -7.66 3.54 2.86
CA ASN A 119 -8.37 4.60 2.13
C ASN A 119 -9.31 5.37 3.06
N SER A 120 -9.88 4.69 4.03
CA SER A 120 -10.79 5.34 4.99
C SER A 120 -10.06 6.25 5.96
N LYS A 121 -8.73 6.15 6.05
CA LYS A 121 -7.92 6.91 6.99
C LYS A 121 -7.25 8.08 6.30
N GLY A 122 -8.03 9.12 6.07
CA GLY A 122 -7.53 10.32 5.43
C GLY A 122 -8.59 11.40 5.40
N ASN A 123 -8.17 12.59 4.99
CA ASN A 123 -9.07 13.74 4.88
C ASN A 123 -9.97 13.64 3.66
N ASN A 124 -9.56 12.87 2.66
CA ASN A 124 -10.26 12.83 1.38
C ASN A 124 -10.16 11.43 0.79
N PRO A 125 -10.89 10.46 1.35
CA PRO A 125 -10.87 9.10 0.81
C PRO A 125 -11.20 9.10 -0.68
N LYS A 126 -10.44 8.33 -1.45
CA LYS A 126 -10.66 8.25 -2.88
C LYS A 126 -11.93 7.48 -3.18
N PRO A 127 -12.70 7.91 -4.20
CA PRO A 127 -13.88 7.14 -4.58
C PRO A 127 -13.48 5.76 -5.07
N LEU A 128 -14.28 4.76 -4.70
CA LEU A 128 -14.02 3.40 -5.13
C LEU A 128 -14.43 3.25 -6.60
N PRO A 129 -13.67 2.46 -7.36
CA PRO A 129 -13.96 2.26 -8.77
C PRO A 129 -15.26 1.51 -9.02
#